data_d1e667c9b388ceaf071202486a6f6f4a
#
_entry.id   d1e667c9b388ceaf071202486a6f6f4a
#
_cell.length_a   1.000
_cell.length_b   1.000
_cell.length_c   1.000
_cell.angle_alpha   90.00
_cell.angle_beta   90.00
_cell.angle_gamma   90.00
#
_symmetry.space_group_name_H-M   'P 1'
#
loop_
_entity.id
_entity.type
_entity.pdbx_description
1 polymer ?
#
loop_
_entity_poly.entity_id
_entity_poly.type
_entity_poly.pdbx_seq_one_letter_code
_entity_poly.pdbx_strand_id
1 'polypeptide(L)'
;MRRTSLIVVALLTVLLTASGCTVPGTSSSTAPPSATESATTVAATEQPTESPSAEALPVLASKSVNFSEIPATIMLNQVIVRDGVTSITWTLRNDDDPTTGRRLGIQMTGQFSDGQYATVPGSNRKVPDDGFYVDGAYLLDTVNKLRYLPARDSEGRCVCTYAPSSVIVRPGMSQSFDAVFKALPDGVTTVDVVIPRAGTFRGVQVQR
;
A
#
# COMPACT_ATOMS: atom_id res chain seq x y z
N MET A 1 48.78 3.07 20.91
CA MET A 1 48.45 1.79 21.56
C MET A 1 47.49 1.01 20.66
N ARG A 2 48.01 0.01 19.95
CA ARG A 2 47.26 -0.85 19.03
C ARG A 2 46.67 -2.00 19.82
N ARG A 3 45.34 -2.20 19.80
CA ARG A 3 44.69 -3.40 20.32
C ARG A 3 44.25 -4.29 19.15
N THR A 4 44.91 -5.43 19.07
CA THR A 4 44.64 -6.50 18.11
C THR A 4 43.50 -7.36 18.69
N SER A 5 42.35 -7.50 18.01
CA SER A 5 41.27 -8.40 18.39
C SER A 5 41.33 -9.64 17.51
N LEU A 6 41.49 -10.78 18.17
CA LEU A 6 41.43 -12.13 17.60
C LEU A 6 39.97 -12.47 17.25
N ILE A 7 39.77 -12.92 16.02
CA ILE A 7 38.50 -13.49 15.54
C ILE A 7 38.58 -15.01 15.71
N VAL A 8 37.71 -15.58 16.54
CA VAL A 8 37.49 -17.02 16.65
C VAL A 8 36.34 -17.41 15.72
N VAL A 9 36.66 -18.18 14.69
CA VAL A 9 35.70 -18.78 13.77
C VAL A 9 35.30 -20.15 14.33
N ALA A 10 34.04 -20.31 14.74
CA ALA A 10 33.44 -21.58 15.10
C ALA A 10 32.63 -22.12 13.91
N LEU A 11 33.10 -23.20 13.29
CA LEU A 11 32.35 -24.00 12.32
C LEU A 11 31.31 -24.85 13.06
N LEU A 12 30.05 -24.69 12.73
CA LEU A 12 28.97 -25.58 13.14
C LEU A 12 28.43 -26.32 11.91
N THR A 13 28.75 -27.61 11.83
CA THR A 13 28.20 -28.57 10.85
C THR A 13 26.83 -29.04 11.32
N VAL A 14 25.78 -28.84 10.55
CA VAL A 14 24.43 -29.39 10.78
C VAL A 14 24.15 -30.52 9.80
N LEU A 15 23.90 -31.72 10.34
CA LEU A 15 23.45 -32.91 9.60
C LEU A 15 21.99 -32.73 9.14
N LEU A 16 21.74 -33.00 7.86
CA LEU A 16 20.40 -33.19 7.31
C LEU A 16 19.95 -34.65 7.53
N THR A 17 18.80 -34.83 8.18
CA THR A 17 18.06 -36.11 8.16
C THR A 17 16.81 -35.93 7.29
N ALA A 18 16.77 -36.67 6.20
CA ALA A 18 15.61 -36.83 5.35
C ALA A 18 14.68 -37.89 5.94
N SER A 19 13.39 -37.53 6.14
CA SER A 19 12.35 -38.52 6.45
C SER A 19 11.29 -38.45 5.37
N GLY A 20 11.23 -39.49 4.53
CA GLY A 20 10.18 -39.69 3.54
C GLY A 20 8.92 -40.29 4.17
N CYS A 21 7.76 -39.82 3.75
CA CYS A 21 6.48 -40.50 3.96
C CYS A 21 5.81 -40.74 2.61
N THR A 22 5.80 -41.99 2.18
CA THR A 22 5.00 -42.53 1.09
C THR A 22 3.63 -42.93 1.62
N VAL A 23 2.55 -42.45 0.98
CA VAL A 23 1.17 -42.90 1.18
C VAL A 23 0.65 -43.51 -0.13
N PRO A 24 0.26 -44.81 -0.16
CA PRO A 24 -0.50 -45.39 -1.25
C PRO A 24 -2.01 -45.35 -0.89
N GLY A 25 -2.80 -44.68 -1.69
CA GLY A 25 -4.26 -44.65 -1.59
C GLY A 25 -4.91 -44.89 -2.93
N THR A 26 -5.18 -46.16 -3.25
CA THR A 26 -6.04 -46.59 -4.34
C THR A 26 -7.49 -46.38 -3.97
N SER A 27 -8.27 -45.70 -4.80
CA SER A 27 -9.74 -45.73 -4.68
C SER A 27 -10.36 -45.80 -6.08
N SER A 28 -11.10 -46.88 -6.25
CA SER A 28 -11.84 -47.31 -7.42
C SER A 28 -12.97 -46.38 -7.82
N SER A 29 -13.03 -46.10 -9.11
CA SER A 29 -14.14 -45.46 -9.80
C SER A 29 -15.30 -46.41 -9.97
N THR A 30 -16.51 -46.03 -9.54
CA THR A 30 -17.79 -46.64 -9.94
C THR A 30 -18.63 -45.55 -10.57
N ALA A 31 -18.91 -45.69 -11.85
CA ALA A 31 -19.78 -44.82 -12.61
C ALA A 31 -21.27 -45.20 -12.38
N PRO A 32 -22.19 -44.25 -12.24
CA PRO A 32 -23.62 -44.49 -12.41
C PRO A 32 -24.11 -44.05 -13.81
N PRO A 33 -25.30 -44.53 -14.20
CA PRO A 33 -25.75 -44.57 -15.60
C PRO A 33 -26.35 -43.24 -16.08
N SER A 34 -26.27 -43.05 -17.39
CA SER A 34 -26.89 -41.98 -18.17
C SER A 34 -28.39 -41.89 -17.95
N ALA A 35 -28.88 -40.72 -17.57
CA ALA A 35 -30.25 -40.30 -17.78
C ALA A 35 -30.25 -39.17 -18.83
N THR A 36 -30.87 -39.44 -19.97
CA THR A 36 -31.10 -38.48 -21.05
C THR A 36 -32.29 -37.61 -20.65
N GLU A 37 -32.01 -36.36 -20.28
CA GLU A 37 -33.03 -35.31 -20.17
C GLU A 37 -32.79 -34.25 -21.25
N SER A 38 -33.79 -34.15 -22.13
CA SER A 38 -33.89 -33.10 -23.15
C SER A 38 -34.11 -31.75 -22.47
N ALA A 39 -33.07 -30.94 -22.35
CA ALA A 39 -33.21 -29.57 -21.89
C ALA A 39 -33.45 -28.64 -23.09
N THR A 40 -34.66 -28.08 -23.12
CA THR A 40 -35.07 -26.98 -24.00
C THR A 40 -34.18 -25.78 -23.76
N THR A 41 -33.39 -25.43 -24.76
CA THR A 41 -32.52 -24.24 -24.74
C THR A 41 -33.39 -22.99 -24.85
N VAL A 42 -33.61 -22.32 -23.74
CA VAL A 42 -34.07 -20.93 -23.73
C VAL A 42 -32.83 -20.07 -23.87
N ALA A 43 -32.68 -19.43 -25.01
CA ALA A 43 -31.63 -18.42 -25.22
C ALA A 43 -31.93 -17.20 -24.35
N ALA A 44 -31.28 -17.11 -23.18
CA ALA A 44 -31.24 -15.89 -22.43
C ALA A 44 -30.21 -14.96 -23.12
N THR A 45 -30.72 -13.90 -23.74
CA THR A 45 -29.91 -12.79 -24.21
C THR A 45 -29.33 -12.11 -22.98
N GLU A 46 -28.12 -12.48 -22.62
CA GLU A 46 -27.33 -11.72 -21.62
C GLU A 46 -26.99 -10.35 -22.19
N GLN A 47 -27.76 -9.36 -21.75
CA GLN A 47 -27.45 -7.96 -21.95
C GLN A 47 -26.15 -7.69 -21.16
N PRO A 48 -25.07 -7.14 -21.78
CA PRO A 48 -23.86 -6.80 -21.05
C PRO A 48 -24.23 -5.81 -19.95
N THR A 49 -24.18 -6.24 -18.71
CA THR A 49 -24.25 -5.33 -17.56
C THR A 49 -22.99 -4.48 -17.63
N GLU A 50 -23.15 -3.22 -18.04
CA GLU A 50 -22.08 -2.23 -17.94
C GLU A 50 -21.59 -2.24 -16.48
N SER A 51 -20.35 -2.65 -16.32
CA SER A 51 -19.65 -2.57 -15.03
C SER A 51 -19.67 -1.09 -14.61
N PRO A 52 -20.13 -0.75 -13.38
CA PRO A 52 -20.15 0.66 -12.96
C PRO A 52 -18.76 1.24 -13.14
N SER A 53 -18.65 2.26 -13.98
CA SER A 53 -17.44 3.04 -14.15
C SER A 53 -17.03 3.54 -12.77
N ALA A 54 -15.87 3.14 -12.28
CA ALA A 54 -15.37 3.60 -11.00
C ALA A 54 -15.34 5.13 -11.04
N GLU A 55 -16.17 5.77 -10.23
CA GLU A 55 -16.27 7.22 -10.16
C GLU A 55 -14.89 7.77 -9.78
N ALA A 56 -14.36 8.67 -10.61
CA ALA A 56 -13.03 9.22 -10.38
C ALA A 56 -13.04 9.98 -9.05
N LEU A 57 -12.08 9.69 -8.17
CA LEU A 57 -11.94 10.40 -6.90
C LEU A 57 -11.78 11.92 -7.15
N PRO A 58 -12.39 12.78 -6.32
CA PRO A 58 -12.20 14.22 -6.42
C PRO A 58 -10.72 14.58 -6.27
N VAL A 59 -10.28 15.68 -6.84
CA VAL A 59 -8.90 16.17 -6.70
C VAL A 59 -8.94 17.48 -5.93
N LEU A 60 -8.44 17.47 -4.69
CA LEU A 60 -8.34 18.66 -3.83
C LEU A 60 -7.13 19.52 -4.21
N ALA A 61 -6.02 18.88 -4.55
CA ALA A 61 -4.78 19.51 -4.98
C ALA A 61 -3.92 18.50 -5.75
N SER A 62 -3.03 19.00 -6.61
CA SER A 62 -2.11 18.13 -7.36
C SER A 62 -0.71 18.73 -7.45
N LYS A 63 0.28 17.89 -7.67
CA LYS A 63 1.68 18.27 -7.92
C LYS A 63 2.33 17.35 -8.92
N SER A 64 3.02 17.93 -9.89
CA SER A 64 3.91 17.19 -10.77
C SER A 64 5.23 16.89 -10.06
N VAL A 65 5.70 15.66 -10.21
CA VAL A 65 6.92 15.13 -9.60
C VAL A 65 7.68 14.26 -10.60
N ASN A 66 8.91 13.89 -10.26
CA ASN A 66 9.69 12.93 -11.04
C ASN A 66 10.13 11.76 -10.16
N PHE A 67 9.94 10.55 -10.65
CA PHE A 67 10.46 9.31 -10.07
C PHE A 67 11.56 8.76 -10.98
N SER A 68 12.81 9.05 -10.65
CA SER A 68 13.97 8.59 -11.47
C SER A 68 13.77 8.90 -12.97
N GLU A 69 13.47 10.17 -13.30
CA GLU A 69 13.20 10.68 -14.64
C GLU A 69 11.82 10.31 -15.24
N ILE A 70 10.98 9.54 -14.53
CA ILE A 70 9.62 9.25 -14.95
C ILE A 70 8.72 10.39 -14.47
N PRO A 71 8.07 11.15 -15.36
CA PRO A 71 7.14 12.19 -14.97
C PRO A 71 5.89 11.56 -14.34
N ALA A 72 5.40 12.18 -13.28
CA ALA A 72 4.22 11.70 -12.57
C ALA A 72 3.48 12.85 -11.91
N THR A 73 2.20 12.63 -11.62
CA THR A 73 1.36 13.56 -10.85
C THR A 73 0.89 12.88 -9.58
N ILE A 74 1.08 13.54 -8.43
CA ILE A 74 0.48 13.14 -7.16
C ILE A 74 -0.73 14.06 -6.92
N MET A 75 -1.91 13.44 -6.78
CA MET A 75 -3.18 14.12 -6.55
C MET A 75 -3.66 13.79 -5.13
N LEU A 76 -3.85 14.79 -4.29
CA LEU A 76 -4.52 14.65 -3.01
C LEU A 76 -6.02 14.63 -3.25
N ASN A 77 -6.68 13.56 -2.85
CA ASN A 77 -8.10 13.32 -3.15
C ASN A 77 -9.01 13.62 -1.96
N GLN A 78 -8.57 13.32 -0.74
CA GLN A 78 -9.43 13.44 0.43
C GLN A 78 -8.63 13.69 1.70
N VAL A 79 -9.20 14.51 2.60
CA VAL A 79 -8.84 14.62 4.02
C VAL A 79 -10.16 14.62 4.78
N ILE A 80 -10.49 13.53 5.46
CA ILE A 80 -11.79 13.36 6.12
C ILE A 80 -11.62 12.89 7.56
N VAL A 81 -12.41 13.47 8.47
CA VAL A 81 -12.58 12.97 9.84
C VAL A 81 -13.90 12.23 9.92
N ARG A 82 -13.84 10.96 10.25
CA ARG A 82 -15.00 10.09 10.43
C ARG A 82 -14.70 9.01 11.46
N ASP A 83 -15.68 8.62 12.24
CA ASP A 83 -15.60 7.50 13.20
C ASP A 83 -14.40 7.58 14.16
N GLY A 84 -14.04 8.79 14.58
CA GLY A 84 -12.96 9.03 15.55
C GLY A 84 -11.54 8.95 14.97
N VAL A 85 -11.39 8.92 13.65
CA VAL A 85 -10.10 8.95 12.94
C VAL A 85 -10.07 10.00 11.85
N THR A 86 -8.89 10.38 11.42
CA THR A 86 -8.68 11.16 10.20
C THR A 86 -8.07 10.25 9.15
N SER A 87 -8.62 10.26 7.93
CA SER A 87 -8.05 9.54 6.79
C SER A 87 -7.66 10.51 5.70
N ILE A 88 -6.54 10.24 5.03
CA ILE A 88 -6.18 10.90 3.78
C ILE A 88 -6.12 9.85 2.66
N THR A 89 -6.50 10.28 1.47
CA THR A 89 -6.35 9.49 0.25
C THR A 89 -5.64 10.34 -0.79
N TRP A 90 -4.67 9.75 -1.48
CA TRP A 90 -4.00 10.38 -2.61
C TRP A 90 -3.77 9.37 -3.72
N THR A 91 -3.60 9.86 -4.94
CA THR A 91 -3.37 9.05 -6.13
C THR A 91 -2.07 9.47 -6.79
N LEU A 92 -1.22 8.52 -7.14
CA LEU A 92 -0.11 8.68 -8.04
C LEU A 92 -0.54 8.26 -9.44
N ARG A 93 -0.36 9.15 -10.42
CA ARG A 93 -0.47 8.83 -11.85
C ARG A 93 0.91 8.88 -12.49
N ASN A 94 1.25 7.86 -13.24
CA ASN A 94 2.44 7.85 -14.08
C ASN A 94 2.09 8.57 -15.41
N ASP A 95 2.70 9.73 -15.63
CA ASP A 95 2.43 10.59 -16.79
C ASP A 95 3.37 10.28 -17.97
N ASP A 96 4.20 9.23 -17.87
CA ASP A 96 5.03 8.81 -18.99
C ASP A 96 4.17 8.31 -20.15
N ASP A 97 4.63 8.55 -21.38
CA ASP A 97 3.90 8.14 -22.58
C ASP A 97 4.04 6.62 -22.79
N PRO A 98 2.94 5.87 -22.79
CA PRO A 98 2.98 4.43 -23.02
C PRO A 98 3.51 4.03 -24.41
N THR A 99 3.56 4.97 -25.36
CA THR A 99 4.01 4.73 -26.75
C THR A 99 5.52 4.89 -26.90
N THR A 100 6.23 5.51 -25.96
CA THR A 100 7.68 5.77 -26.05
C THR A 100 8.56 4.55 -25.93
N GLY A 101 7.99 3.37 -25.70
CA GLY A 101 8.72 2.13 -25.49
C GLY A 101 9.44 2.01 -24.15
N ARG A 102 9.44 3.04 -23.33
CA ARG A 102 9.85 2.99 -21.93
C ARG A 102 8.82 2.17 -21.16
N ARG A 103 9.08 0.90 -21.00
CA ARG A 103 8.20 0.00 -20.21
C ARG A 103 8.42 0.11 -18.70
N LEU A 104 9.20 1.11 -18.26
CA LEU A 104 9.55 1.27 -16.87
C LEU A 104 8.39 1.93 -16.13
N GLY A 105 7.70 1.13 -15.33
CA GLY A 105 6.73 1.65 -14.36
C GLY A 105 7.44 2.18 -13.12
N ILE A 106 6.75 3.01 -12.36
CA ILE A 106 7.19 3.49 -11.06
C ILE A 106 6.99 2.38 -10.05
N GLN A 107 8.08 1.80 -9.55
CA GLN A 107 8.03 0.82 -8.47
C GLN A 107 7.77 1.54 -7.14
N MET A 108 6.77 1.05 -6.39
CA MET A 108 6.27 1.78 -5.23
C MET A 108 7.05 1.55 -3.94
N THR A 109 7.89 0.52 -3.87
CA THR A 109 8.71 0.21 -2.68
C THR A 109 9.50 1.43 -2.22
N GLY A 110 9.30 1.83 -0.96
CA GLY A 110 10.02 2.92 -0.32
C GLY A 110 9.70 4.32 -0.82
N GLN A 111 8.83 4.49 -1.82
CA GLN A 111 8.58 5.83 -2.39
C GLN A 111 7.86 6.76 -1.42
N PHE A 112 6.99 6.22 -0.58
CA PHE A 112 6.20 6.97 0.40
C PHE A 112 6.48 6.57 1.85
N SER A 113 7.48 5.75 2.10
CA SER A 113 7.93 5.41 3.46
C SER A 113 8.77 6.54 4.06
N ASP A 114 8.77 6.66 5.39
CA ASP A 114 9.67 7.55 6.12
C ASP A 114 11.04 6.92 6.38
N GLY A 115 11.21 5.63 6.07
CA GLY A 115 12.44 4.87 6.29
C GLY A 115 12.78 4.66 7.77
N GLN A 116 11.84 4.90 8.67
CA GLN A 116 12.05 4.77 10.11
C GLN A 116 11.52 3.42 10.61
N TYR A 117 12.21 2.87 11.61
CA TYR A 117 11.70 1.71 12.32
C TYR A 117 10.59 2.12 13.28
N ALA A 118 9.43 1.47 13.19
CA ALA A 118 8.41 1.58 14.20
C ALA A 118 8.84 0.86 15.48
N THR A 119 8.48 1.42 16.63
CA THR A 119 8.60 0.72 17.91
C THR A 119 7.25 0.14 18.29
N VAL A 120 7.18 -1.15 18.62
CA VAL A 120 5.95 -1.77 19.11
C VAL A 120 5.52 -1.08 20.40
N PRO A 121 4.27 -0.57 20.50
CA PRO A 121 3.78 0.08 21.72
C PRO A 121 4.02 -0.80 22.96
N GLY A 122 4.55 -0.19 24.02
CA GLY A 122 4.84 -0.88 25.28
C GLY A 122 6.06 -1.80 25.26
N SER A 123 6.87 -1.78 24.22
CA SER A 123 8.09 -2.58 24.14
C SER A 123 9.23 -1.79 23.47
N ASN A 124 10.47 -2.27 23.61
CA ASN A 124 11.62 -1.73 22.87
C ASN A 124 11.84 -2.45 21.53
N ARG A 125 10.91 -3.34 21.13
CA ARG A 125 11.03 -4.08 19.89
C ARG A 125 10.78 -3.14 18.70
N LYS A 126 11.77 -3.04 17.83
CA LYS A 126 11.64 -2.34 16.55
C LYS A 126 11.01 -3.30 15.54
N VAL A 127 9.95 -2.83 14.87
CA VAL A 127 9.43 -3.51 13.68
C VAL A 127 10.23 -2.95 12.51
N PRO A 128 10.88 -3.78 11.70
CA PRO A 128 11.49 -3.30 10.48
C PRO A 128 10.39 -2.63 9.64
N ASP A 129 10.59 -1.38 9.31
CA ASP A 129 9.92 -0.82 8.16
C ASP A 129 10.58 -1.49 6.96
N ASP A 130 9.85 -2.40 6.33
CA ASP A 130 10.30 -3.08 5.12
C ASP A 130 10.23 -2.15 3.88
N GLY A 131 9.92 -0.86 4.09
CA GLY A 131 9.76 0.13 3.04
C GLY A 131 8.49 -0.07 2.18
N PHE A 132 7.62 -0.98 2.58
CA PHE A 132 6.40 -1.27 1.81
C PHE A 132 5.19 -0.48 2.26
N TYR A 133 5.24 0.19 3.40
CA TYR A 133 4.17 1.04 3.90
C TYR A 133 4.32 2.48 3.40
N VAL A 134 3.19 3.18 3.26
CA VAL A 134 3.18 4.59 2.86
C VAL A 134 3.17 5.51 4.09
N ASP A 135 3.90 5.14 5.12
CA ASP A 135 3.91 5.73 6.46
C ASP A 135 4.71 7.04 6.59
N GLY A 136 5.34 7.48 5.51
CA GLY A 136 6.02 8.78 5.46
C GLY A 136 5.09 9.97 5.27
N ALA A 137 3.80 9.76 4.98
CA ALA A 137 2.83 10.85 4.92
C ALA A 137 2.49 11.35 6.34
N TYR A 138 2.28 12.66 6.51
CA TYR A 138 1.87 13.22 7.80
C TYR A 138 1.04 14.51 7.63
N LEU A 139 0.30 14.87 8.68
CA LEU A 139 -0.48 16.11 8.73
C LEU A 139 0.19 17.13 9.64
N LEU A 140 0.11 18.40 9.28
CA LEU A 140 0.52 19.52 10.12
C LEU A 140 -0.68 20.42 10.40
N ASP A 141 -1.03 20.53 11.67
CA ASP A 141 -1.92 21.54 12.20
C ASP A 141 -1.06 22.77 12.55
N THR A 142 -1.04 23.73 11.66
CA THR A 142 -0.20 24.93 11.81
C THR A 142 -0.71 25.87 12.89
N VAL A 143 -2.00 25.81 13.23
CA VAL A 143 -2.63 26.64 14.29
C VAL A 143 -2.20 26.15 15.66
N ASN A 144 -2.36 24.85 15.93
CA ASN A 144 -2.01 24.24 17.21
C ASN A 144 -0.53 23.78 17.27
N LYS A 145 0.22 23.92 16.18
CA LYS A 145 1.64 23.50 16.03
C LYS A 145 1.83 22.01 16.33
N LEU A 146 0.91 21.19 15.83
CA LEU A 146 0.92 19.74 16.01
C LEU A 146 1.23 19.03 14.70
N ARG A 147 1.98 17.94 14.80
CA ARG A 147 2.21 17.00 13.73
C ARG A 147 1.51 15.68 14.05
N TYR A 148 0.70 15.20 13.12
CA TYR A 148 0.02 13.91 13.22
C TYR A 148 0.75 12.92 12.32
N LEU A 149 1.20 11.82 12.90
CA LEU A 149 1.82 10.70 12.20
C LEU A 149 0.75 9.63 11.93
N PRO A 150 0.94 8.77 10.93
CA PRO A 150 0.05 7.65 10.68
C PRO A 150 -0.14 6.78 11.92
N ALA A 151 -1.38 6.34 12.14
CA ALA A 151 -1.72 5.42 13.21
C ALA A 151 -0.97 4.08 13.02
N ARG A 152 -0.70 3.42 14.14
CA ARG A 152 -0.06 2.09 14.12
C ARG A 152 -0.89 1.11 14.93
N ASP A 153 -0.94 -0.14 14.47
CA ASP A 153 -1.60 -1.21 15.17
C ASP A 153 -0.81 -1.67 16.42
N SER A 154 -1.34 -2.65 17.14
CA SER A 154 -0.69 -3.21 18.34
C SER A 154 0.66 -3.89 18.05
N GLU A 155 0.93 -4.23 16.80
CA GLU A 155 2.21 -4.80 16.36
C GLU A 155 3.17 -3.73 15.85
N GLY A 156 2.74 -2.47 15.81
CA GLY A 156 3.51 -1.32 15.36
C GLY A 156 3.48 -1.08 13.84
N ARG A 157 2.65 -1.82 13.11
CA ARG A 157 2.51 -1.64 11.66
C ARG A 157 1.62 -0.44 11.36
N CYS A 158 1.92 0.28 10.31
CA CYS A 158 1.12 1.40 9.85
C CYS A 158 -0.31 0.97 9.49
N VAL A 159 -1.29 1.74 9.91
CA VAL A 159 -2.67 1.67 9.40
C VAL A 159 -2.72 2.53 8.14
N CYS A 160 -2.11 2.03 7.09
CA CYS A 160 -1.95 2.70 5.81
C CYS A 160 -1.75 1.67 4.68
N THR A 161 -1.81 2.11 3.43
CA THR A 161 -1.63 1.22 2.29
C THR A 161 -0.28 0.51 2.36
N TYR A 162 -0.33 -0.80 2.14
CA TYR A 162 0.84 -1.66 1.94
C TYR A 162 1.11 -1.79 0.44
N ALA A 163 2.27 -1.32 0.00
CA ALA A 163 2.67 -1.28 -1.41
C ALA A 163 3.97 -2.09 -1.63
N PRO A 164 3.89 -3.43 -1.71
CA PRO A 164 5.05 -4.28 -1.90
C PRO A 164 5.74 -4.04 -3.25
N SER A 165 6.92 -4.61 -3.44
CA SER A 165 7.74 -4.43 -4.64
C SER A 165 7.06 -4.87 -5.93
N SER A 166 6.00 -5.68 -5.86
CA SER A 166 5.18 -6.07 -7.01
C SER A 166 4.23 -4.97 -7.48
N VAL A 167 4.01 -3.91 -6.67
CA VAL A 167 3.18 -2.77 -7.09
C VAL A 167 4.01 -1.84 -7.97
N ILE A 168 3.65 -1.83 -9.25
CA ILE A 168 4.31 -1.01 -10.28
C ILE A 168 3.25 -0.19 -11.00
N VAL A 169 3.36 1.13 -10.95
CA VAL A 169 2.48 2.05 -11.68
C VAL A 169 3.04 2.24 -13.08
N ARG A 170 2.41 1.60 -14.07
CA ARG A 170 2.85 1.64 -15.48
C ARG A 170 2.50 2.97 -16.14
N PRO A 171 3.14 3.34 -17.27
CA PRO A 171 2.81 4.55 -18.03
C PRO A 171 1.30 4.67 -18.30
N GLY A 172 0.74 5.85 -18.04
CA GLY A 172 -0.69 6.16 -18.17
C GLY A 172 -1.58 5.59 -17.06
N MET A 173 -1.06 4.77 -16.14
CA MET A 173 -1.83 4.16 -15.06
C MET A 173 -1.76 4.99 -13.78
N SER A 174 -2.73 4.75 -12.89
CA SER A 174 -2.82 5.39 -11.57
C SER A 174 -2.93 4.35 -10.47
N GLN A 175 -2.43 4.71 -9.28
CA GLN A 175 -2.55 3.93 -8.05
C GLN A 175 -2.93 4.84 -6.91
N SER A 176 -3.96 4.47 -6.15
CA SER A 176 -4.39 5.19 -4.95
C SER A 176 -3.77 4.60 -3.69
N PHE A 177 -3.55 5.48 -2.72
CA PHE A 177 -2.97 5.18 -1.41
C PHE A 177 -3.78 5.88 -0.33
N ASP A 178 -3.74 5.35 0.88
CA ASP A 178 -4.40 5.90 2.05
C ASP A 178 -3.53 5.77 3.30
N ALA A 179 -3.78 6.66 4.25
CA ALA A 179 -3.21 6.57 5.59
C ALA A 179 -4.21 7.11 6.61
N VAL A 180 -4.23 6.47 7.78
CA VAL A 180 -5.13 6.80 8.88
C VAL A 180 -4.32 7.46 10.00
N PHE A 181 -4.91 8.47 10.63
CA PHE A 181 -4.33 9.27 11.71
C PHE A 181 -5.30 9.34 12.89
N LYS A 182 -4.80 9.74 14.05
CA LYS A 182 -5.67 10.17 15.14
C LYS A 182 -6.62 11.27 14.63
N ALA A 183 -7.86 11.26 15.10
CA ALA A 183 -8.84 12.29 14.75
C ALA A 183 -8.31 13.71 15.02
N LEU A 184 -8.46 14.56 14.02
CA LEU A 184 -8.24 15.99 14.19
C LEU A 184 -9.34 16.58 15.08
N PRO A 185 -9.02 17.50 16.00
CA PRO A 185 -10.02 18.21 16.81
C PRO A 185 -11.07 18.93 15.94
N ASP A 186 -12.29 19.06 16.43
CA ASP A 186 -13.40 19.67 15.67
C ASP A 186 -13.13 21.10 15.20
N GLY A 187 -12.33 21.87 15.96
CA GLY A 187 -11.93 23.23 15.58
C GLY A 187 -10.88 23.31 14.46
N VAL A 188 -10.28 22.19 14.06
CA VAL A 188 -9.30 22.16 12.96
C VAL A 188 -10.02 21.97 11.64
N THR A 189 -10.18 23.05 10.89
CA THR A 189 -10.88 23.05 9.59
C THR A 189 -9.93 22.90 8.42
N THR A 190 -8.64 23.19 8.59
CA THR A 190 -7.62 23.05 7.56
C THR A 190 -6.34 22.44 8.13
N VAL A 191 -5.62 21.69 7.31
CA VAL A 191 -4.30 21.15 7.63
C VAL A 191 -3.37 21.24 6.42
N ASP A 192 -2.08 21.24 6.68
CA ASP A 192 -1.10 20.95 5.64
C ASP A 192 -0.89 19.43 5.58
N VAL A 193 -0.96 18.87 4.38
CA VAL A 193 -0.70 17.44 4.11
C VAL A 193 0.67 17.31 3.49
N VAL A 194 1.55 16.55 4.12
CA VAL A 194 2.89 16.29 3.58
C VAL A 194 2.94 14.85 3.08
N ILE A 195 3.27 14.68 1.81
CA ILE A 195 3.44 13.38 1.17
C ILE A 195 4.87 13.31 0.64
N PRO A 196 5.66 12.27 0.97
CA PRO A 196 6.99 12.08 0.40
C PRO A 196 6.97 12.22 -1.13
N ARG A 197 8.01 12.77 -1.71
CA ARG A 197 8.14 13.12 -3.14
C ARG A 197 7.31 14.32 -3.61
N ALA A 198 6.05 14.49 -3.11
CA ALA A 198 5.21 15.64 -3.45
C ALA A 198 5.48 16.88 -2.57
N GLY A 199 6.02 16.68 -1.36
CA GLY A 199 6.17 17.75 -0.38
C GLY A 199 4.80 18.16 0.22
N THR A 200 4.62 19.44 0.51
CA THR A 200 3.49 19.94 1.30
C THR A 200 2.35 20.47 0.46
N PHE A 201 1.14 19.92 0.61
CA PHE A 201 -0.12 20.51 0.17
C PHE A 201 -0.64 21.38 1.31
N ARG A 202 -0.70 22.71 1.13
CA ARG A 202 -0.99 23.66 2.22
C ARG A 202 -2.47 23.98 2.30
N GLY A 203 -2.96 24.18 3.55
CA GLY A 203 -4.30 24.70 3.82
C GLY A 203 -5.43 23.84 3.29
N VAL A 204 -5.24 22.52 3.26
CA VAL A 204 -6.23 21.58 2.73
C VAL A 204 -7.43 21.54 3.68
N GLN A 205 -8.64 21.68 3.11
CA GLN A 205 -9.88 21.60 3.87
C GLN A 205 -10.12 20.20 4.43
N VAL A 206 -10.51 20.14 5.69
CA VAL A 206 -10.88 18.89 6.39
C VAL A 206 -12.38 18.68 6.23
N GLN A 207 -12.75 17.54 5.65
CA GLN A 207 -14.15 17.09 5.52
C GLN A 207 -14.61 16.37 6.81
N ARG A 208 -15.91 16.48 7.14
CA ARG A 208 -16.55 15.81 8.29
C ARG A 208 -17.92 15.29 7.92
#